data_7ce8637034912e17e6f2a350b0a8a901
#
_entry.id   7ce8637034912e17e6f2a350b0a8a901
#
_cell.length_a   1.000
_cell.length_b   1.000
_cell.length_c   1.000
_cell.angle_alpha   90.00
_cell.angle_beta   90.00
_cell.angle_gamma   90.00
#
_symmetry.space_group_name_H-M   'P 1'
#
loop_
_entity.id
_entity.type
_entity.pdbx_description
1 polymer ?
#
loop_
_entity_poly.entity_id
_entity_poly.type
_entity_poly.pdbx_seq_one_letter_code
_entity_poly.pdbx_strand_id
1 'polypeptide(L)'
;MTQTSSAFEGIEEIIEDANNNTDIGIPVQGDILNEIISGARLGTLILRSASSGTGKTRQAVGDACLIAYPFRYNTYEQKWEQIGSGQKVMFIATEQTKKEIQRMILAYLTGFNESKFRYGNFSVREKRIIKQALWIMKQYEENFFIVQMPSPRIDLVKNLVREQVMLHGIEYVFYDYVFISPSLLGEFKGVSLRNDEILLMFSTALKELAVELNICMFTSTQVNANADSNTNIRNESSIAGSRAIINKADIGMISARPTKEELDFFSGIGGQVLPNIVTDIYKVRSGEWSQVRIWSYIDLGTLRKEDLYLTDARMEIINFDKHFVYEIDWEDVDYTEVLKKVNEIQ
;
A
#
# COMPACT_ATOMS: atom_id res chain seq x y z
N MET A 1 14.99 25.54 -8.79
CA MET A 1 15.66 26.63 -8.03
C MET A 1 15.68 26.21 -6.58
N THR A 2 16.81 26.27 -5.89
CA THR A 2 16.89 26.01 -4.45
C THR A 2 16.25 27.19 -3.72
N GLN A 3 15.15 26.98 -3.04
CA GLN A 3 14.48 27.99 -2.23
C GLN A 3 15.08 27.95 -0.83
N THR A 4 15.48 29.10 -0.32
CA THR A 4 16.02 29.24 1.03
C THR A 4 14.97 29.95 1.88
N SER A 5 14.51 29.32 2.94
CA SER A 5 13.56 29.88 3.90
C SER A 5 14.15 29.95 5.31
N SER A 6 13.61 30.82 6.15
CA SER A 6 13.97 30.86 7.56
C SER A 6 13.45 29.62 8.29
N ALA A 7 14.19 29.11 9.28
CA ALA A 7 13.72 28.00 10.11
C ALA A 7 12.48 28.34 10.95
N PHE A 8 12.15 29.62 11.11
CA PHE A 8 10.95 30.07 11.83
C PHE A 8 9.72 30.19 10.92
N GLU A 9 9.93 30.25 9.61
CA GLU A 9 8.84 30.35 8.62
C GLU A 9 8.00 29.07 8.63
N GLY A 10 6.69 29.20 8.85
CA GLY A 10 5.75 28.07 8.89
C GLY A 10 5.64 27.34 10.25
N ILE A 11 6.35 27.76 11.31
CA ILE A 11 6.30 27.08 12.62
C ILE A 11 4.89 27.13 13.26
N GLU A 12 4.18 28.24 13.09
CA GLU A 12 2.83 28.38 13.63
C GLU A 12 1.86 27.42 12.93
N GLU A 13 2.01 27.23 11.63
CA GLU A 13 1.25 26.28 10.81
C GLU A 13 1.50 24.82 11.27
N ILE A 14 2.74 24.45 11.58
CA ILE A 14 3.06 23.12 12.13
C ILE A 14 2.34 22.85 13.46
N ILE A 15 2.22 23.86 14.32
CA ILE A 15 1.53 23.72 15.61
C ILE A 15 0.01 23.59 15.40
N GLU A 16 -0.53 24.33 14.44
CA GLU A 16 -1.95 24.28 14.08
C GLU A 16 -2.28 22.93 13.44
N ASP A 17 -1.46 22.45 12.52
CA ASP A 17 -1.56 21.14 11.91
C ASP A 17 -1.52 20.01 12.95
N ALA A 18 -0.62 20.09 13.92
CA ALA A 18 -0.53 19.09 14.99
C ALA A 18 -1.79 19.09 15.88
N ASN A 19 -2.37 20.25 16.16
CA ASN A 19 -3.61 20.36 16.93
C ASN A 19 -4.84 19.79 16.18
N ASN A 20 -4.82 19.89 14.84
CA ASN A 20 -5.90 19.44 13.98
C ASN A 20 -5.69 18.03 13.43
N ASN A 21 -4.61 17.31 13.81
CA ASN A 21 -4.18 16.02 13.27
C ASN A 21 -3.99 16.02 11.74
N THR A 22 -3.62 17.16 11.15
CA THR A 22 -3.47 17.29 9.70
C THR A 22 -2.12 16.77 9.17
N ASP A 23 -1.11 16.59 10.05
CA ASP A 23 0.19 15.98 9.70
C ASP A 23 0.18 14.45 9.71
N ILE A 24 -1.00 13.81 9.76
CA ILE A 24 -1.14 12.37 9.56
C ILE A 24 -1.49 12.05 8.11
N GLY A 25 -1.02 10.87 7.64
CA GLY A 25 -1.36 10.39 6.31
C GLY A 25 -2.72 9.70 6.28
N ILE A 26 -3.22 9.42 5.07
CA ILE A 26 -4.45 8.64 4.92
C ILE A 26 -4.24 7.17 5.29
N PRO A 27 -5.30 6.46 5.72
CA PRO A 27 -5.17 5.07 6.13
C PRO A 27 -4.84 4.15 4.95
N VAL A 28 -4.00 3.15 5.24
CA VAL A 28 -3.80 1.93 4.44
C VAL A 28 -4.42 0.75 5.19
N GLN A 29 -4.47 -0.43 4.57
CA GLN A 29 -5.03 -1.60 5.23
C GLN A 29 -4.21 -2.03 6.45
N GLY A 30 -4.86 -2.11 7.60
CA GLY A 30 -4.31 -2.53 8.89
C GLY A 30 -4.23 -1.39 9.90
N ASP A 31 -5.02 -1.49 10.96
CA ASP A 31 -5.09 -0.46 12.01
C ASP A 31 -3.75 -0.31 12.74
N ILE A 32 -3.10 -1.44 13.07
CA ILE A 32 -1.80 -1.43 13.76
C ILE A 32 -0.73 -0.80 12.85
N LEU A 33 -0.78 -1.09 11.55
CA LEU A 33 0.16 -0.49 10.61
C LEU A 33 0.00 1.03 10.56
N ASN A 34 -1.23 1.52 10.49
CA ASN A 34 -1.49 2.96 10.46
C ASN A 34 -1.00 3.67 11.72
N GLU A 35 -1.17 3.03 12.90
CA GLU A 35 -0.63 3.55 14.16
C GLU A 35 0.89 3.72 14.13
N ILE A 36 1.60 2.71 13.60
CA ILE A 36 3.06 2.70 13.56
C ILE A 36 3.62 3.72 12.56
N ILE A 37 2.99 3.85 11.38
CA ILE A 37 3.52 4.68 10.29
C ILE A 37 2.86 6.06 10.20
N SER A 38 1.85 6.32 11.02
CA SER A 38 1.00 7.53 10.97
C SER A 38 0.33 7.70 9.60
N GLY A 39 -0.16 6.59 9.02
CA GLY A 39 -0.77 6.56 7.69
C GLY A 39 0.19 6.82 6.53
N ALA A 40 -0.36 6.94 5.33
CA ALA A 40 0.37 7.21 4.08
C ALA A 40 0.51 8.72 3.88
N ARG A 41 1.60 9.31 4.39
CA ARG A 41 1.85 10.76 4.30
C ARG A 41 2.41 11.16 2.94
N LEU A 42 2.00 12.33 2.46
CA LEU A 42 2.58 12.93 1.26
C LEU A 42 4.07 13.24 1.47
N GLY A 43 4.83 13.33 0.40
CA GLY A 43 6.28 13.52 0.43
C GLY A 43 7.08 12.27 0.86
N THR A 44 6.45 11.11 1.07
CA THR A 44 7.11 9.90 1.58
C THR A 44 7.26 8.79 0.53
N LEU A 45 8.31 7.96 0.73
CA LEU A 45 8.53 6.72 0.00
C LEU A 45 8.37 5.53 0.95
N ILE A 46 7.37 4.68 0.71
CA ILE A 46 7.06 3.47 1.46
C ILE A 46 7.56 2.25 0.69
N LEU A 47 8.49 1.50 1.27
CA LEU A 47 9.06 0.29 0.70
C LEU A 47 8.49 -0.96 1.38
N ARG A 48 7.78 -1.79 0.62
CA ARG A 48 7.27 -3.10 1.05
C ARG A 48 8.03 -4.22 0.35
N SER A 49 8.86 -4.90 1.08
CA SER A 49 9.59 -6.06 0.57
C SER A 49 8.90 -7.34 0.99
N ALA A 50 8.88 -8.34 0.11
CA ALA A 50 8.35 -9.65 0.45
C ALA A 50 8.87 -10.71 -0.52
N SER A 51 8.88 -11.97 -0.09
CA SER A 51 9.17 -13.10 -0.97
C SER A 51 8.10 -13.30 -2.03
N SER A 52 8.44 -14.05 -3.06
CA SER A 52 7.49 -14.39 -4.12
C SER A 52 6.31 -15.19 -3.55
N GLY A 53 5.10 -14.87 -3.99
CA GLY A 53 3.89 -15.59 -3.56
C GLY A 53 3.31 -15.19 -2.19
N THR A 54 3.88 -14.19 -1.50
CA THR A 54 3.30 -13.65 -0.25
C THR A 54 2.19 -12.63 -0.49
N GLY A 55 1.88 -12.30 -1.75
CA GLY A 55 0.78 -11.40 -2.09
C GLY A 55 1.14 -9.92 -2.16
N LYS A 56 2.42 -9.54 -2.43
CA LYS A 56 2.86 -8.13 -2.58
C LYS A 56 1.91 -7.28 -3.40
N THR A 57 1.71 -7.65 -4.66
CA THR A 57 0.81 -6.95 -5.59
C THR A 57 -0.62 -6.88 -5.06
N ARG A 58 -1.11 -7.97 -4.42
CA ARG A 58 -2.47 -8.00 -3.87
C ARG A 58 -2.63 -7.03 -2.71
N GLN A 59 -1.64 -6.94 -1.82
CA GLN A 59 -1.64 -5.94 -0.75
C GLN A 59 -1.58 -4.52 -1.33
N ALA A 60 -0.72 -4.27 -2.31
CA ALA A 60 -0.60 -2.97 -2.96
C ALA A 60 -1.91 -2.55 -3.65
N VAL A 61 -2.57 -3.46 -4.39
CA VAL A 61 -3.88 -3.18 -5.01
C VAL A 61 -4.96 -2.97 -3.95
N GLY A 62 -4.93 -3.75 -2.85
CA GLY A 62 -5.87 -3.59 -1.74
C GLY A 62 -5.77 -2.21 -1.07
N ASP A 63 -4.54 -1.73 -0.82
CA ASP A 63 -4.32 -0.37 -0.29
C ASP A 63 -4.72 0.71 -1.29
N ALA A 64 -4.35 0.53 -2.56
CA ALA A 64 -4.75 1.44 -3.63
C ALA A 64 -6.29 1.54 -3.75
N CYS A 65 -7.01 0.42 -3.55
CA CYS A 65 -8.47 0.42 -3.54
C CYS A 65 -9.04 1.13 -2.30
N LEU A 66 -8.45 0.93 -1.12
CA LEU A 66 -8.88 1.63 0.10
C LEU A 66 -8.70 3.14 -0.03
N ILE A 67 -7.64 3.57 -0.67
CA ILE A 67 -7.35 4.99 -0.92
C ILE A 67 -8.32 5.56 -1.97
N ALA A 68 -8.54 4.84 -3.08
CA ALA A 68 -9.27 5.38 -4.24
C ALA A 68 -10.79 5.31 -4.12
N TYR A 69 -11.32 4.30 -3.45
CA TYR A 69 -12.76 4.07 -3.39
C TYR A 69 -13.29 4.23 -1.96
N PRO A 70 -14.25 5.13 -1.73
CA PRO A 70 -14.80 5.35 -0.39
C PRO A 70 -15.65 4.18 0.12
N PHE A 71 -16.12 3.30 -0.75
CA PHE A 71 -17.06 2.24 -0.38
C PHE A 71 -16.52 0.83 -0.64
N ARG A 72 -16.89 -0.10 0.24
CA ARG A 72 -16.62 -1.54 0.14
C ARG A 72 -17.85 -2.32 0.59
N TYR A 73 -18.18 -3.42 -0.07
CA TYR A 73 -19.28 -4.27 0.34
C TYR A 73 -18.86 -5.20 1.48
N ASN A 74 -19.54 -5.10 2.63
CA ASN A 74 -19.40 -6.05 3.72
C ASN A 74 -20.24 -7.28 3.44
N THR A 75 -19.59 -8.42 3.20
CA THR A 75 -20.28 -9.68 2.86
C THR A 75 -20.97 -10.31 4.06
N TYR A 76 -20.51 -10.02 5.28
CA TYR A 76 -21.09 -10.51 6.52
C TYR A 76 -22.37 -9.71 6.87
N GLU A 77 -22.28 -8.37 6.91
CA GLU A 77 -23.42 -7.51 7.18
C GLU A 77 -24.32 -7.28 5.98
N GLN A 78 -23.87 -7.71 4.79
CA GLN A 78 -24.61 -7.63 3.52
C GLN A 78 -24.98 -6.20 3.10
N LYS A 79 -24.12 -5.24 3.42
CA LYS A 79 -24.29 -3.81 3.09
C LYS A 79 -22.98 -3.23 2.55
N TRP A 80 -23.10 -2.08 1.87
CA TRP A 80 -21.95 -1.24 1.54
C TRP A 80 -21.55 -0.43 2.77
N GLU A 81 -20.25 -0.41 3.03
CA GLU A 81 -19.61 0.36 4.11
C GLU A 81 -18.74 1.45 3.53
N GLN A 82 -18.75 2.58 4.17
CA GLN A 82 -17.85 3.68 3.89
C GLN A 82 -16.57 3.45 4.69
N ILE A 83 -15.42 3.31 3.99
CA ILE A 83 -14.16 2.92 4.63
C ILE A 83 -12.94 3.62 4.04
N GLY A 84 -13.03 4.09 2.81
CA GLY A 84 -11.89 4.62 2.08
C GLY A 84 -11.90 6.15 2.00
N SER A 85 -10.78 6.72 1.58
CA SER A 85 -10.57 8.17 1.55
C SER A 85 -10.98 8.86 0.24
N GLY A 86 -11.23 8.11 -0.84
CA GLY A 86 -11.66 8.69 -2.12
C GLY A 86 -10.59 9.53 -2.82
N GLN A 87 -9.30 9.29 -2.54
CA GLN A 87 -8.19 10.06 -3.10
C GLN A 87 -7.70 9.49 -4.43
N LYS A 88 -6.92 10.27 -5.17
CA LYS A 88 -6.47 9.90 -6.51
C LYS A 88 -5.20 9.05 -6.47
N VAL A 89 -5.30 7.87 -7.07
CA VAL A 89 -4.28 6.84 -7.10
C VAL A 89 -3.83 6.55 -8.53
N MET A 90 -2.53 6.38 -8.74
CA MET A 90 -1.97 5.77 -9.94
C MET A 90 -1.26 4.47 -9.57
N PHE A 91 -1.62 3.37 -10.24
CA PHE A 91 -1.00 2.07 -10.11
C PHE A 91 -0.18 1.75 -11.37
N ILE A 92 1.15 1.73 -11.23
CA ILE A 92 2.09 1.37 -12.29
C ILE A 92 2.43 -0.12 -12.14
N ALA A 93 1.88 -0.94 -13.02
CA ALA A 93 2.07 -2.37 -13.04
C ALA A 93 3.20 -2.76 -13.99
N THR A 94 4.22 -3.45 -13.49
CA THR A 94 5.33 -3.92 -14.30
C THR A 94 5.14 -5.34 -14.83
N GLU A 95 4.33 -6.16 -14.17
CA GLU A 95 4.08 -7.56 -14.54
C GLU A 95 2.61 -7.84 -14.86
N GLN A 96 1.66 -7.25 -14.09
CA GLN A 96 0.25 -7.55 -14.25
C GLN A 96 -0.38 -6.78 -15.41
N THR A 97 -1.35 -7.44 -16.05
CA THR A 97 -2.19 -6.79 -17.06
C THR A 97 -3.27 -5.92 -16.41
N LYS A 98 -3.75 -4.92 -17.15
CA LYS A 98 -4.90 -4.10 -16.72
C LYS A 98 -6.10 -4.96 -16.29
N LYS A 99 -6.41 -6.04 -17.03
CA LYS A 99 -7.52 -6.94 -16.70
C LYS A 99 -7.32 -7.66 -15.37
N GLU A 100 -6.09 -8.03 -15.01
CA GLU A 100 -5.78 -8.65 -13.72
C GLU A 100 -5.99 -7.68 -12.59
N ILE A 101 -5.48 -6.45 -12.70
CA ILE A 101 -5.71 -5.40 -11.72
C ILE A 101 -7.22 -5.11 -11.58
N GLN A 102 -7.96 -4.99 -12.68
CA GLN A 102 -9.42 -4.76 -12.65
C GLN A 102 -10.18 -5.88 -11.93
N ARG A 103 -9.78 -7.17 -12.10
CA ARG A 103 -10.37 -8.27 -11.32
C ARG A 103 -10.08 -8.15 -9.84
N MET A 104 -8.86 -7.76 -9.46
CA MET A 104 -8.47 -7.52 -8.08
C MET A 104 -9.29 -6.37 -7.46
N ILE A 105 -9.48 -5.27 -8.19
CA ILE A 105 -10.34 -4.15 -7.74
C ILE A 105 -11.77 -4.64 -7.47
N LEU A 106 -12.37 -5.39 -8.40
CA LEU A 106 -13.71 -5.95 -8.21
C LEU A 106 -13.77 -6.91 -7.02
N ALA A 107 -12.74 -7.73 -6.82
CA ALA A 107 -12.66 -8.64 -5.67
C ALA A 107 -12.61 -7.86 -4.35
N TYR A 108 -11.80 -6.81 -4.28
CA TYR A 108 -11.71 -5.94 -3.11
C TYR A 108 -13.04 -5.26 -2.79
N LEU A 109 -13.66 -4.62 -3.78
CA LEU A 109 -14.91 -3.87 -3.60
C LEU A 109 -16.07 -4.76 -3.19
N THR A 110 -16.24 -5.90 -3.87
CA THR A 110 -17.39 -6.81 -3.64
C THR A 110 -17.20 -7.78 -2.48
N GLY A 111 -15.95 -8.04 -2.07
CA GLY A 111 -15.63 -9.12 -1.14
C GLY A 111 -15.78 -10.52 -1.74
N PHE A 112 -15.87 -10.64 -3.07
CA PHE A 112 -15.89 -11.93 -3.75
C PHE A 112 -14.48 -12.34 -4.14
N ASN A 113 -14.18 -13.64 -4.03
CA ASN A 113 -12.88 -14.13 -4.43
C ASN A 113 -12.60 -13.81 -5.91
N GLU A 114 -11.38 -13.31 -6.22
CA GLU A 114 -10.96 -12.92 -7.58
C GLU A 114 -11.16 -14.03 -8.61
N SER A 115 -11.03 -15.31 -8.18
CA SER A 115 -11.27 -16.46 -9.06
C SER A 115 -12.68 -16.49 -9.66
N LYS A 116 -13.69 -15.96 -8.95
CA LYS A 116 -15.04 -15.84 -9.49
C LYS A 116 -15.11 -14.94 -10.73
N PHE A 117 -14.31 -13.87 -10.75
CA PHE A 117 -14.24 -12.96 -11.91
C PHE A 117 -13.45 -13.55 -13.09
N ARG A 118 -12.75 -14.65 -12.87
CA ARG A 118 -12.07 -15.42 -13.92
C ARG A 118 -12.96 -16.50 -14.52
N TYR A 119 -13.70 -17.22 -13.66
CA TYR A 119 -14.47 -18.39 -14.06
C TYR A 119 -15.96 -18.12 -14.25
N GLY A 120 -16.47 -17.00 -13.76
CA GLY A 120 -17.89 -16.64 -13.81
C GLY A 120 -18.71 -17.36 -12.76
N ASN A 121 -19.98 -17.66 -13.10
CA ASN A 121 -20.91 -18.38 -12.24
C ASN A 121 -21.47 -17.56 -11.07
N PHE A 122 -21.96 -16.36 -11.39
CA PHE A 122 -22.55 -15.45 -10.41
C PHE A 122 -24.04 -15.73 -10.22
N SER A 123 -24.48 -15.84 -8.97
CA SER A 123 -25.90 -15.81 -8.59
C SER A 123 -26.55 -14.47 -8.93
N VAL A 124 -27.88 -14.43 -8.88
CA VAL A 124 -28.65 -13.18 -9.12
C VAL A 124 -28.22 -12.07 -8.15
N ARG A 125 -28.06 -12.43 -6.85
CA ARG A 125 -27.62 -11.50 -5.82
C ARG A 125 -26.20 -10.97 -6.08
N GLU A 126 -25.27 -11.85 -6.42
CA GLU A 126 -23.89 -11.46 -6.72
C GLU A 126 -23.82 -10.54 -7.96
N LYS A 127 -24.61 -10.81 -8.99
CA LYS A 127 -24.72 -9.93 -10.17
C LYS A 127 -25.21 -8.52 -9.78
N ARG A 128 -26.16 -8.42 -8.84
CA ARG A 128 -26.61 -7.12 -8.31
C ARG A 128 -25.46 -6.39 -7.60
N ILE A 129 -24.73 -7.04 -6.70
CA ILE A 129 -23.59 -6.45 -5.97
C ILE A 129 -22.50 -6.01 -6.96
N ILE A 130 -22.24 -6.82 -8.00
CA ILE A 130 -21.27 -6.45 -9.05
C ILE A 130 -21.75 -5.21 -9.82
N LYS A 131 -23.02 -5.10 -10.18
CA LYS A 131 -23.56 -3.89 -10.81
C LYS A 131 -23.37 -2.64 -9.91
N GLN A 132 -23.59 -2.80 -8.61
CA GLN A 132 -23.38 -1.75 -7.62
C GLN A 132 -21.89 -1.34 -7.56
N ALA A 133 -20.96 -2.32 -7.53
CA ALA A 133 -19.52 -2.08 -7.57
C ALA A 133 -19.11 -1.32 -8.87
N LEU A 134 -19.63 -1.74 -10.02
CA LEU A 134 -19.36 -1.07 -11.30
C LEU A 134 -19.88 0.35 -11.31
N TRP A 135 -21.04 0.60 -10.69
CA TRP A 135 -21.57 1.94 -10.56
C TRP A 135 -20.66 2.81 -9.66
N ILE A 136 -20.20 2.31 -8.51
CA ILE A 136 -19.23 3.00 -7.65
C ILE A 136 -17.96 3.30 -8.44
N MET A 137 -17.37 2.31 -9.12
CA MET A 137 -16.17 2.52 -9.94
C MET A 137 -16.37 3.61 -11.01
N LYS A 138 -17.59 3.77 -11.55
CA LYS A 138 -17.90 4.80 -12.52
C LYS A 138 -18.02 6.19 -11.88
N GLN A 139 -18.57 6.30 -10.65
CA GLN A 139 -18.61 7.57 -9.92
C GLN A 139 -17.22 8.10 -9.57
N TYR A 140 -16.29 7.16 -9.28
CA TYR A 140 -14.91 7.44 -8.88
C TYR A 140 -13.90 7.03 -9.97
N GLU A 141 -14.28 7.14 -11.26
CA GLU A 141 -13.43 6.69 -12.38
C GLU A 141 -12.11 7.47 -12.48
N GLU A 142 -12.07 8.70 -11.97
CA GLU A 142 -10.89 9.55 -11.93
C GLU A 142 -10.01 9.34 -10.69
N ASN A 143 -10.38 8.38 -9.81
CA ASN A 143 -9.61 8.12 -8.59
C ASN A 143 -8.65 6.94 -8.72
N PHE A 144 -8.77 6.09 -9.74
CA PHE A 144 -7.87 4.95 -9.90
C PHE A 144 -7.37 4.80 -11.35
N PHE A 145 -6.14 5.19 -11.57
CA PHE A 145 -5.46 5.08 -12.87
C PHE A 145 -4.55 3.86 -12.92
N ILE A 146 -4.59 3.09 -14.00
CA ILE A 146 -3.74 1.90 -14.21
C ILE A 146 -2.82 2.16 -15.39
N VAL A 147 -1.52 2.05 -15.15
CA VAL A 147 -0.49 2.15 -16.18
C VAL A 147 0.25 0.81 -16.26
N GLN A 148 0.36 0.24 -17.47
CA GLN A 148 1.20 -0.93 -17.71
C GLN A 148 2.57 -0.49 -18.20
N MET A 149 3.63 -0.87 -17.49
CA MET A 149 5.03 -0.52 -17.83
C MET A 149 5.95 -1.74 -17.67
N PRO A 150 5.87 -2.72 -18.59
CA PRO A 150 6.63 -3.98 -18.48
C PRO A 150 8.15 -3.80 -18.62
N SER A 151 8.60 -2.69 -19.18
CA SER A 151 10.02 -2.39 -19.39
C SER A 151 10.35 -1.00 -18.86
N PRO A 152 10.37 -0.81 -17.53
CA PRO A 152 10.56 0.48 -16.93
C PRO A 152 11.99 1.01 -17.18
N ARG A 153 12.08 2.34 -17.32
CA ARG A 153 13.28 3.16 -17.32
C ARG A 153 13.08 4.32 -16.35
N ILE A 154 14.14 4.80 -15.72
CA ILE A 154 14.03 5.86 -14.70
C ILE A 154 13.44 7.13 -15.29
N ASP A 155 13.94 7.55 -16.47
CA ASP A 155 13.44 8.74 -17.16
C ASP A 155 11.96 8.65 -17.53
N LEU A 156 11.51 7.49 -18.03
CA LEU A 156 10.10 7.26 -18.40
C LEU A 156 9.18 7.28 -17.17
N VAL A 157 9.61 6.66 -16.06
CA VAL A 157 8.84 6.69 -14.80
C VAL A 157 8.72 8.13 -14.28
N LYS A 158 9.85 8.87 -14.25
CA LYS A 158 9.85 10.28 -13.80
C LYS A 158 8.91 11.15 -14.63
N ASN A 159 8.97 11.04 -15.95
CA ASN A 159 8.15 11.84 -16.85
C ASN A 159 6.67 11.47 -16.73
N LEU A 160 6.35 10.17 -16.70
CA LEU A 160 4.98 9.68 -16.52
C LEU A 160 4.38 10.21 -15.21
N VAL A 161 5.07 10.04 -14.09
CA VAL A 161 4.55 10.46 -12.78
C VAL A 161 4.28 11.95 -12.76
N ARG A 162 5.24 12.78 -13.23
CA ARG A 162 5.07 14.24 -13.31
C ARG A 162 3.87 14.63 -14.18
N GLU A 163 3.76 14.03 -15.36
CA GLU A 163 2.66 14.27 -16.28
C GLU A 163 1.30 13.92 -15.65
N GLN A 164 1.18 12.75 -15.06
CA GLN A 164 -0.08 12.28 -14.49
C GLN A 164 -0.48 13.05 -13.21
N VAL A 165 0.48 13.44 -12.39
CA VAL A 165 0.25 14.34 -11.25
C VAL A 165 -0.28 15.69 -11.73
N MET A 166 0.34 16.28 -12.74
CA MET A 166 -0.09 17.57 -13.29
C MET A 166 -1.48 17.51 -13.97
N LEU A 167 -1.77 16.44 -14.69
CA LEU A 167 -3.01 16.31 -15.46
C LEU A 167 -4.21 15.92 -14.58
N HIS A 168 -4.00 15.07 -13.59
CA HIS A 168 -5.08 14.43 -12.83
C HIS A 168 -5.04 14.74 -11.34
N GLY A 169 -4.01 15.40 -10.82
CA GLY A 169 -3.86 15.68 -9.39
C GLY A 169 -3.67 14.41 -8.58
N ILE A 170 -2.84 13.48 -9.07
CA ILE A 170 -2.57 12.21 -8.36
C ILE A 170 -1.70 12.49 -7.15
N GLU A 171 -2.07 11.94 -6.00
CA GLU A 171 -1.36 12.09 -4.74
C GLU A 171 -0.71 10.79 -4.26
N TYR A 172 -1.23 9.63 -4.69
CA TYR A 172 -0.77 8.31 -4.25
C TYR A 172 -0.35 7.46 -5.45
N VAL A 173 0.93 7.09 -5.50
CA VAL A 173 1.49 6.33 -6.62
C VAL A 173 2.01 4.99 -6.13
N PHE A 174 1.48 3.90 -6.68
CA PHE A 174 1.95 2.54 -6.46
C PHE A 174 2.79 2.10 -7.65
N TYR A 175 4.08 1.84 -7.39
CA TYR A 175 5.01 1.29 -8.37
C TYR A 175 5.32 -0.17 -8.03
N ASP A 176 4.71 -1.11 -8.72
CA ASP A 176 4.81 -2.54 -8.40
C ASP A 176 5.47 -3.32 -9.54
N TYR A 177 6.76 -3.65 -9.41
CA TYR A 177 7.75 -3.43 -8.35
C TYR A 177 9.11 -2.99 -8.94
N VAL A 178 10.07 -2.60 -8.07
CA VAL A 178 11.42 -2.24 -8.51
C VAL A 178 12.22 -3.51 -8.85
N PHE A 179 12.65 -3.62 -10.10
CA PHE A 179 13.53 -4.68 -10.59
C PHE A 179 14.44 -4.15 -11.70
N ILE A 180 15.50 -4.89 -11.98
CA ILE A 180 16.43 -4.54 -13.04
C ILE A 180 15.94 -5.14 -14.36
N SER A 181 15.36 -4.29 -15.20
CA SER A 181 14.93 -4.66 -16.54
C SER A 181 16.07 -4.48 -17.56
N PRO A 182 16.04 -5.17 -18.73
CA PRO A 182 16.96 -4.91 -19.81
C PRO A 182 16.94 -3.45 -20.30
N SER A 183 15.77 -2.81 -20.26
CA SER A 183 15.60 -1.41 -20.64
C SER A 183 16.28 -0.48 -19.64
N LEU A 184 16.19 -0.78 -18.33
CA LEU A 184 16.88 -0.04 -17.28
C LEU A 184 18.40 -0.17 -17.42
N LEU A 185 18.92 -1.39 -17.69
CA LEU A 185 20.34 -1.58 -17.99
C LEU A 185 20.78 -0.81 -19.24
N GLY A 186 19.89 -0.67 -20.21
CA GLY A 186 20.12 0.07 -21.44
C GLY A 186 20.38 1.58 -21.24
N GLU A 187 19.85 2.19 -20.15
CA GLU A 187 20.11 3.59 -19.81
C GLU A 187 21.57 3.83 -19.42
N PHE A 188 22.25 2.79 -18.92
CA PHE A 188 23.63 2.87 -18.42
C PHE A 188 24.65 2.25 -19.35
N LYS A 189 24.33 2.11 -20.66
CA LYS A 189 25.28 1.59 -21.65
C LYS A 189 26.57 2.44 -21.67
N GLY A 190 27.70 1.76 -21.52
CA GLY A 190 29.02 2.40 -21.46
C GLY A 190 29.46 2.82 -20.06
N VAL A 191 28.64 2.66 -19.05
CA VAL A 191 29.00 2.88 -17.64
C VAL A 191 28.99 1.53 -16.93
N SER A 192 30.07 1.19 -16.23
CA SER A 192 30.14 -0.04 -15.42
C SER A 192 29.51 0.21 -14.07
N LEU A 193 28.19 -0.05 -13.94
CA LEU A 193 27.46 0.04 -12.68
C LEU A 193 27.11 -1.37 -12.18
N ARG A 194 27.18 -1.54 -10.86
CA ARG A 194 26.67 -2.75 -10.21
C ARG A 194 25.15 -2.65 -10.08
N ASN A 195 24.50 -3.81 -9.95
CA ASN A 195 23.04 -3.90 -9.81
C ASN A 195 22.51 -3.08 -8.61
N ASP A 196 23.22 -3.06 -7.49
CA ASP A 196 22.85 -2.29 -6.31
C ASP A 196 22.94 -0.77 -6.53
N GLU A 197 23.88 -0.29 -7.35
CA GLU A 197 23.98 1.12 -7.73
C GLU A 197 22.82 1.56 -8.64
N ILE A 198 22.42 0.71 -9.58
CA ILE A 198 21.25 0.98 -10.45
C ILE A 198 19.97 1.04 -9.61
N LEU A 199 19.79 0.10 -8.68
CA LEU A 199 18.63 0.09 -7.78
C LEU A 199 18.63 1.29 -6.83
N LEU A 200 19.82 1.76 -6.39
CA LEU A 200 19.95 3.01 -5.62
C LEU A 200 19.51 4.22 -6.44
N MET A 201 19.94 4.33 -7.68
CA MET A 201 19.55 5.43 -8.54
C MET A 201 18.03 5.44 -8.77
N PHE A 202 17.44 4.27 -8.99
CA PHE A 202 16.01 4.16 -9.18
C PHE A 202 15.21 4.53 -7.91
N SER A 203 15.60 4.00 -6.76
CA SER A 203 14.92 4.35 -5.48
C SER A 203 15.14 5.82 -5.10
N THR A 204 16.29 6.40 -5.46
CA THR A 204 16.52 7.83 -5.29
C THR A 204 15.56 8.64 -6.17
N ALA A 205 15.37 8.24 -7.43
CA ALA A 205 14.43 8.89 -8.33
C ALA A 205 12.97 8.83 -7.82
N LEU A 206 12.55 7.70 -7.25
CA LEU A 206 11.21 7.58 -6.64
C LEU A 206 11.07 8.50 -5.42
N LYS A 207 12.09 8.57 -4.54
CA LYS A 207 12.08 9.48 -3.39
C LYS A 207 12.09 10.95 -3.80
N GLU A 208 12.87 11.31 -4.81
CA GLU A 208 12.89 12.68 -5.37
C GLU A 208 11.50 13.07 -5.88
N LEU A 209 10.80 12.19 -6.62
CA LEU A 209 9.44 12.43 -7.08
C LEU A 209 8.47 12.62 -5.92
N ALA A 210 8.57 11.79 -4.87
CA ALA A 210 7.72 11.91 -3.70
C ALA A 210 7.83 13.30 -3.05
N VAL A 211 9.07 13.80 -2.90
CA VAL A 211 9.32 15.12 -2.29
C VAL A 211 9.00 16.28 -3.25
N GLU A 212 9.44 16.17 -4.53
CA GLU A 212 9.27 17.20 -5.55
C GLU A 212 7.79 17.52 -5.82
N LEU A 213 6.96 16.46 -5.88
CA LEU A 213 5.56 16.57 -6.25
C LEU A 213 4.61 16.53 -5.04
N ASN A 214 5.17 16.41 -3.83
CA ASN A 214 4.42 16.20 -2.59
C ASN A 214 3.39 15.07 -2.72
N ILE A 215 3.83 13.88 -3.13
CA ILE A 215 3.02 12.68 -3.30
C ILE A 215 3.52 11.56 -2.42
N CYS A 216 2.66 10.59 -2.07
CA CYS A 216 3.08 9.37 -1.40
C CYS A 216 3.41 8.30 -2.46
N MET A 217 4.65 7.80 -2.43
CA MET A 217 5.12 6.74 -3.31
C MET A 217 5.19 5.41 -2.57
N PHE A 218 4.46 4.41 -3.07
CA PHE A 218 4.58 3.03 -2.62
C PHE A 218 5.39 2.23 -3.64
N THR A 219 6.37 1.47 -3.16
CA THR A 219 7.06 0.52 -4.01
C THR A 219 7.35 -0.78 -3.28
N SER A 220 7.71 -1.81 -4.03
CA SER A 220 8.06 -3.10 -3.47
C SER A 220 9.33 -3.65 -4.12
N THR A 221 9.98 -4.58 -3.42
CA THR A 221 11.09 -5.37 -3.94
C THR A 221 10.91 -6.84 -3.56
N GLN A 222 11.65 -7.71 -4.24
CA GLN A 222 11.72 -9.10 -3.84
C GLN A 222 12.75 -9.29 -2.74
N VAL A 223 12.45 -10.19 -1.82
CA VAL A 223 13.39 -10.67 -0.79
C VAL A 223 14.03 -11.95 -1.29
N ASN A 224 15.27 -12.23 -0.89
CA ASN A 224 15.96 -13.47 -1.21
C ASN A 224 15.17 -14.68 -0.68
N ALA A 225 15.11 -15.77 -1.45
CA ALA A 225 14.29 -16.96 -1.17
C ALA A 225 14.53 -17.59 0.22
N ASN A 226 15.69 -17.35 0.85
CA ASN A 226 16.03 -17.87 2.17
C ASN A 226 15.35 -17.08 3.33
N ALA A 227 14.68 -15.99 3.07
CA ALA A 227 14.02 -15.17 4.10
C ALA A 227 12.74 -15.80 4.65
N ASP A 228 12.09 -16.69 3.88
CA ASP A 228 10.83 -17.35 4.29
C ASP A 228 11.04 -18.47 5.32
N SER A 229 12.24 -19.04 5.40
CA SER A 229 12.51 -20.24 6.22
C SER A 229 13.18 -19.96 7.56
N ASN A 230 13.51 -18.70 7.85
CA ASN A 230 14.29 -18.37 9.04
C ASN A 230 13.88 -17.03 9.64
N THR A 231 13.30 -17.05 10.83
CA THR A 231 12.86 -15.87 11.60
C THR A 231 13.95 -14.81 11.80
N ASN A 232 15.23 -15.24 11.82
CA ASN A 232 16.37 -14.34 12.01
C ASN A 232 16.80 -13.58 10.74
N ILE A 233 16.19 -13.88 9.59
CA ILE A 233 16.59 -13.31 8.28
C ILE A 233 15.59 -12.24 7.78
N ARG A 234 14.54 -11.93 8.54
CA ARG A 234 13.58 -10.88 8.20
C ARG A 234 14.11 -9.49 8.59
N ASN A 235 15.28 -9.16 8.07
CA ASN A 235 15.94 -7.88 8.32
C ASN A 235 16.41 -7.25 7.01
N GLU A 236 16.97 -6.06 7.10
CA GLU A 236 17.46 -5.29 5.95
C GLU A 236 18.41 -6.09 5.03
N SER A 237 19.16 -7.05 5.56
CA SER A 237 20.10 -7.87 4.78
C SER A 237 19.42 -8.86 3.84
N SER A 238 18.14 -9.16 4.07
CA SER A 238 17.35 -10.12 3.29
C SER A 238 16.83 -9.54 1.98
N ILE A 239 16.85 -8.22 1.82
CA ILE A 239 16.32 -7.54 0.64
C ILE A 239 17.28 -7.68 -0.52
N ALA A 240 16.81 -8.20 -1.64
CA ALA A 240 17.60 -8.36 -2.86
C ALA A 240 18.02 -6.98 -3.43
N GLY A 241 19.32 -6.77 -3.54
CA GLY A 241 19.90 -5.51 -4.08
C GLY A 241 20.01 -4.32 -3.15
N SER A 242 19.78 -4.43 -2.04
CA SER A 242 19.45 -4.36 -0.68
C SER A 242 19.55 -2.99 0.04
N ARG A 243 20.66 -2.67 0.67
CA ARG A 243 20.84 -1.46 1.52
C ARG A 243 20.61 -0.16 0.78
N ALA A 244 20.91 -0.15 -0.51
CA ALA A 244 20.77 1.02 -1.34
C ALA A 244 19.31 1.53 -1.43
N ILE A 245 18.34 0.63 -1.66
CA ILE A 245 16.91 0.97 -1.74
C ILE A 245 16.37 1.35 -0.36
N ILE A 246 16.76 0.60 0.67
CA ILE A 246 16.34 0.81 2.07
C ILE A 246 16.71 2.21 2.55
N ASN A 247 17.91 2.69 2.21
CA ASN A 247 18.40 3.98 2.67
C ASN A 247 17.53 5.15 2.20
N LYS A 248 16.85 5.01 1.05
CA LYS A 248 16.02 6.07 0.46
C LYS A 248 14.58 6.06 0.96
N ALA A 249 14.06 4.91 1.37
CA ALA A 249 12.72 4.81 1.92
C ALA A 249 12.59 5.55 3.26
N ASP A 250 11.44 6.15 3.49
CA ASP A 250 11.06 6.75 4.78
C ASP A 250 10.47 5.68 5.70
N ILE A 251 9.70 4.76 5.13
CA ILE A 251 9.13 3.61 5.80
C ILE A 251 9.59 2.34 5.07
N GLY A 252 10.11 1.39 5.84
CA GLY A 252 10.60 0.13 5.29
C GLY A 252 10.06 -1.07 6.07
N MET A 253 9.49 -2.04 5.33
CA MET A 253 8.91 -3.23 5.92
C MET A 253 9.18 -4.49 5.09
N ILE A 254 9.22 -5.64 5.75
CA ILE A 254 9.38 -6.96 5.13
C ILE A 254 8.22 -7.85 5.55
N SER A 255 7.47 -8.35 4.57
CA SER A 255 6.39 -9.30 4.82
C SER A 255 6.81 -10.71 4.45
N ALA A 256 6.48 -11.66 5.33
CA ALA A 256 6.74 -13.08 5.15
C ALA A 256 5.57 -13.93 5.70
N ARG A 257 5.60 -15.23 5.42
CA ARG A 257 4.68 -16.16 6.06
C ARG A 257 5.17 -16.47 7.48
N PRO A 258 4.29 -16.60 8.47
CA PRO A 258 4.64 -17.07 9.79
C PRO A 258 5.24 -18.48 9.74
N THR A 259 6.21 -18.76 10.62
CA THR A 259 6.70 -20.13 10.83
C THR A 259 5.71 -20.95 11.67
N LYS A 260 5.94 -22.26 11.76
CA LYS A 260 5.09 -23.12 12.57
C LYS A 260 5.16 -22.74 14.05
N GLU A 261 6.36 -22.46 14.55
CA GLU A 261 6.60 -22.07 15.94
C GLU A 261 5.87 -20.76 16.29
N GLU A 262 5.88 -19.81 15.38
CA GLU A 262 5.15 -18.54 15.52
C GLU A 262 3.62 -18.77 15.55
N LEU A 263 3.10 -19.66 14.71
CA LEU A 263 1.66 -20.02 14.72
C LEU A 263 1.27 -20.78 15.98
N ASP A 264 2.13 -21.68 16.47
CA ASP A 264 1.92 -22.41 17.71
C ASP A 264 1.84 -21.46 18.91
N PHE A 265 2.65 -20.39 18.94
CA PHE A 265 2.56 -19.32 19.94
C PHE A 265 1.17 -18.67 19.96
N PHE A 266 0.65 -18.21 18.80
CA PHE A 266 -0.66 -17.56 18.73
C PHE A 266 -1.81 -18.53 19.05
N SER A 267 -1.70 -19.80 18.70
CA SER A 267 -2.64 -20.83 19.11
C SER A 267 -2.67 -21.00 20.62
N GLY A 268 -1.51 -20.91 21.27
CA GLY A 268 -1.36 -21.07 22.73
C GLY A 268 -2.02 -19.94 23.53
N ILE A 269 -2.09 -18.73 22.99
CA ILE A 269 -2.74 -17.58 23.66
C ILE A 269 -4.24 -17.46 23.34
N GLY A 270 -4.83 -18.45 22.66
CA GLY A 270 -6.28 -18.51 22.41
C GLY A 270 -6.78 -17.60 21.29
N GLY A 271 -5.94 -17.22 20.34
CA GLY A 271 -6.34 -16.46 19.16
C GLY A 271 -7.40 -17.18 18.34
N GLN A 272 -8.53 -16.54 18.09
CA GLN A 272 -9.62 -17.11 17.28
C GLN A 272 -9.25 -17.19 15.79
N VAL A 273 -8.46 -16.23 15.31
CA VAL A 273 -7.93 -16.17 13.94
C VAL A 273 -6.41 -16.19 14.02
N LEU A 274 -5.80 -17.13 13.30
CA LEU A 274 -4.34 -17.19 13.21
C LEU A 274 -3.83 -16.27 12.11
N PRO A 275 -2.72 -15.54 12.33
CA PRO A 275 -2.09 -14.73 11.29
C PRO A 275 -1.58 -15.64 10.17
N ASN A 276 -1.69 -15.18 8.93
CA ASN A 276 -1.10 -15.86 7.76
C ASN A 276 -0.01 -15.03 7.08
N ILE A 277 0.23 -13.82 7.61
CA ILE A 277 1.34 -12.95 7.21
C ILE A 277 1.90 -12.25 8.45
N VAL A 278 3.21 -12.10 8.49
CA VAL A 278 3.92 -11.26 9.45
C VAL A 278 4.65 -10.16 8.67
N THR A 279 4.59 -8.94 9.17
CA THR A 279 5.28 -7.78 8.61
C THR A 279 6.23 -7.20 9.65
N ASP A 280 7.54 -7.35 9.41
CA ASP A 280 8.59 -6.76 10.21
C ASP A 280 8.80 -5.30 9.77
N ILE A 281 8.64 -4.36 10.69
CA ILE A 281 8.91 -2.94 10.48
C ILE A 281 10.35 -2.66 10.89
N TYR A 282 11.23 -2.45 9.91
CA TYR A 282 12.65 -2.21 10.18
C TYR A 282 13.04 -0.73 10.12
N LYS A 283 12.18 0.13 9.56
CA LYS A 283 12.43 1.56 9.43
C LYS A 283 11.15 2.37 9.44
N VAL A 284 11.08 3.37 10.31
CA VAL A 284 10.14 4.48 10.27
C VAL A 284 10.91 5.74 10.59
N ARG A 285 11.06 6.64 9.60
CA ARG A 285 11.94 7.83 9.75
C ARG A 285 11.41 8.86 10.76
N SER A 286 10.10 8.96 10.88
CA SER A 286 9.41 9.96 11.70
C SER A 286 8.65 9.35 12.88
N GLY A 287 8.84 8.06 13.18
CA GLY A 287 8.12 7.37 14.23
C GLY A 287 9.03 6.85 15.34
N GLU A 288 8.43 6.60 16.51
CA GLU A 288 9.09 5.97 17.66
C GLU A 288 9.25 4.46 17.48
N TRP A 289 8.46 3.86 16.57
CA TRP A 289 8.39 2.42 16.36
C TRP A 289 9.51 1.92 15.45
N SER A 290 10.33 1.04 15.95
CA SER A 290 11.32 0.31 15.15
C SER A 290 11.46 -1.12 15.66
N GLN A 291 11.77 -2.07 14.76
CA GLN A 291 11.96 -3.49 15.08
C GLN A 291 10.74 -4.17 15.72
N VAL A 292 9.54 -3.78 15.31
CA VAL A 292 8.29 -4.41 15.72
C VAL A 292 7.73 -5.28 14.61
N ARG A 293 6.86 -6.22 14.98
CA ARG A 293 6.22 -7.18 14.07
C ARG A 293 4.72 -7.05 14.14
N ILE A 294 4.11 -6.83 12.99
CA ILE A 294 2.66 -6.85 12.83
C ILE A 294 2.24 -8.22 12.31
N TRP A 295 1.34 -8.86 13.03
CA TRP A 295 0.76 -10.14 12.66
C TRP A 295 -0.63 -9.92 12.11
N SER A 296 -0.85 -10.32 10.87
CA SER A 296 -2.08 -9.99 10.16
C SER A 296 -2.68 -11.24 9.52
N TYR A 297 -3.98 -11.19 9.29
CA TYR A 297 -4.67 -12.08 8.39
C TYR A 297 -4.98 -11.36 7.08
N ILE A 298 -4.59 -11.94 5.95
CA ILE A 298 -4.94 -11.44 4.63
C ILE A 298 -5.69 -12.51 3.85
N ASP A 299 -6.88 -12.18 3.37
CA ASP A 299 -7.55 -12.98 2.35
C ASP A 299 -7.03 -12.56 0.96
N LEU A 300 -6.13 -13.32 0.41
CA LEU A 300 -5.56 -13.05 -0.91
C LEU A 300 -6.61 -13.12 -2.03
N GLY A 301 -7.73 -13.81 -1.82
CA GLY A 301 -8.82 -13.89 -2.78
C GLY A 301 -9.59 -12.57 -2.91
N THR A 302 -9.77 -11.86 -1.81
CA THR A 302 -10.47 -10.57 -1.74
C THR A 302 -9.54 -9.39 -1.55
N LEU A 303 -8.25 -9.61 -1.35
CA LEU A 303 -7.20 -8.61 -1.09
C LEU A 303 -7.40 -7.84 0.23
N ARG A 304 -8.25 -8.33 1.14
CA ARG A 304 -8.58 -7.69 2.40
C ARG A 304 -7.65 -8.18 3.50
N LYS A 305 -7.10 -7.22 4.25
CA LYS A 305 -6.13 -7.46 5.33
C LYS A 305 -6.69 -6.90 6.63
N GLU A 306 -6.45 -7.62 7.71
CA GLU A 306 -6.75 -7.24 9.08
C GLU A 306 -5.49 -7.49 9.93
N ASP A 307 -5.09 -6.51 10.73
CA ASP A 307 -4.00 -6.67 11.69
C ASP A 307 -4.57 -7.27 12.97
N LEU A 308 -3.89 -8.30 13.51
CA LEU A 308 -4.35 -9.07 14.66
C LEU A 308 -3.55 -8.76 15.92
N TYR A 309 -2.21 -8.73 15.82
CA TYR A 309 -1.30 -8.56 16.95
C TYR A 309 -0.11 -7.70 16.57
N LEU A 310 0.44 -7.01 17.58
CA LEU A 310 1.74 -6.34 17.53
C LEU A 310 2.66 -7.02 18.54
N THR A 311 3.90 -7.35 18.12
CA THR A 311 4.92 -7.89 19.01
C THR A 311 6.26 -7.20 18.78
N ASP A 312 7.14 -7.34 19.76
CA ASP A 312 8.55 -7.07 19.56
C ASP A 312 9.25 -8.24 18.79
N ALA A 313 10.57 -8.14 18.64
CA ALA A 313 11.38 -9.17 17.98
C ALA A 313 11.45 -10.49 18.78
N ARG A 314 11.10 -10.50 20.08
CA ARG A 314 11.10 -11.67 20.96
C ARG A 314 9.74 -12.32 21.09
N MET A 315 8.75 -11.87 20.31
CA MET A 315 7.36 -12.33 20.38
C MET A 315 6.60 -11.87 21.63
N GLU A 316 7.09 -10.86 22.36
CA GLU A 316 6.31 -10.26 23.44
C GLU A 316 5.21 -9.37 22.84
N ILE A 317 3.96 -9.60 23.26
CA ILE A 317 2.81 -8.81 22.76
C ILE A 317 2.91 -7.39 23.29
N ILE A 318 2.83 -6.44 22.39
CA ILE A 318 2.83 -5.02 22.70
C ILE A 318 1.37 -4.55 22.69
N ASN A 319 0.90 -4.09 23.86
CA ASN A 319 -0.35 -3.36 23.96
C ASN A 319 -0.05 -1.87 23.80
N PHE A 320 -0.83 -1.19 22.99
CA PHE A 320 -0.65 0.25 22.73
C PHE A 320 -2.01 0.93 22.69
N ASP A 321 -2.02 2.19 23.08
CA ASP A 321 -3.19 3.04 22.90
C ASP A 321 -3.28 3.49 21.45
N LYS A 322 -4.46 3.41 20.86
CA LYS A 322 -4.67 3.88 19.48
C LYS A 322 -4.74 5.40 19.49
N HIS A 323 -3.76 6.03 18.84
CA HIS A 323 -3.68 7.48 18.67
C HIS A 323 -3.97 7.91 17.23
N PHE A 324 -3.83 6.99 16.27
CA PHE A 324 -4.14 7.25 14.87
C PHE A 324 -5.65 7.36 14.69
N VAL A 325 -6.12 8.61 14.64
CA VAL A 325 -7.51 8.93 14.34
C VAL A 325 -7.50 9.68 13.00
N TYR A 326 -7.93 9.04 11.96
CA TYR A 326 -8.13 9.68 10.67
C TYR A 326 -9.62 9.97 10.52
N GLU A 327 -9.97 11.23 10.70
CA GLU A 327 -11.30 11.73 10.38
C GLU A 327 -11.32 12.13 8.91
N ILE A 328 -12.11 11.43 8.13
CA ILE A 328 -12.36 11.85 6.77
C ILE A 328 -13.38 12.98 6.85
N ASP A 329 -12.98 14.16 6.42
CA ASP A 329 -13.93 15.26 6.27
C ASP A 329 -14.89 14.95 5.14
N TRP A 330 -16.10 14.55 5.51
CA TRP A 330 -17.15 14.15 4.61
C TRP A 330 -18.09 15.32 4.26
N GLU A 331 -17.84 16.53 4.76
CA GLU A 331 -18.77 17.66 4.60
C GLU A 331 -18.96 18.08 3.15
N ASP A 332 -17.97 17.87 2.29
CA ASP A 332 -18.05 18.23 0.87
C ASP A 332 -18.71 17.17 -0.04
N VAL A 333 -18.95 15.95 0.45
CA VAL A 333 -19.54 14.88 -0.36
C VAL A 333 -20.71 14.23 0.38
N ASP A 334 -21.91 14.35 -0.15
CA ASP A 334 -23.09 13.65 0.38
C ASP A 334 -23.05 12.15 0.04
N TYR A 335 -22.19 11.41 0.78
CA TYR A 335 -22.07 9.96 0.65
C TYR A 335 -23.37 9.22 1.01
N THR A 336 -24.25 9.82 1.80
CA THR A 336 -25.55 9.24 2.14
C THR A 336 -26.40 9.09 0.88
N GLU A 337 -26.36 10.10 0.00
CA GLU A 337 -27.06 10.04 -1.30
C GLU A 337 -26.42 8.99 -2.23
N VAL A 338 -25.07 8.88 -2.23
CA VAL A 338 -24.36 7.85 -3.01
C VAL A 338 -24.77 6.45 -2.53
N LEU A 339 -24.73 6.19 -1.21
CA LEU A 339 -25.15 4.90 -0.64
C LEU A 339 -26.62 4.59 -0.93
N LYS A 340 -27.51 5.58 -0.88
CA LYS A 340 -28.91 5.42 -1.25
C LYS A 340 -29.05 4.98 -2.70
N LYS A 341 -28.40 5.67 -3.64
CA LYS A 341 -28.40 5.30 -5.08
C LYS A 341 -27.81 3.91 -5.31
N VAL A 342 -26.73 3.55 -4.64
CA VAL A 342 -26.14 2.21 -4.74
C VAL A 342 -27.14 1.14 -4.32
N ASN A 343 -27.88 1.35 -3.23
CA ASN A 343 -28.85 0.38 -2.74
C ASN A 343 -30.09 0.25 -3.65
N GLU A 344 -30.41 1.26 -4.45
CA GLU A 344 -31.50 1.25 -5.44
C GLU A 344 -31.17 0.45 -6.72
N ILE A 345 -29.92 0.16 -7.00
CA ILE A 345 -29.47 -0.62 -8.16
C ILE A 345 -29.89 -2.08 -8.01
N GLN A 346 -30.73 -2.58 -8.89
CA GLN A 346 -31.26 -3.96 -8.94
C GLN A 346 -30.46 -4.88 -9.87
#